data_67b7e79b4364a97e6aac33bc509667da
#
_entry.id   67b7e79b4364a97e6aac33bc509667da
#
_cell.length_a   1.000
_cell.length_b   1.000
_cell.length_c   1.000
_cell.angle_alpha   90.00
_cell.angle_beta   90.00
_cell.angle_gamma   90.00
#
_symmetry.space_group_name_H-M   'P 1'
#
loop_
_entity.id
_entity.type
_entity.pdbx_description
1 polymer ?
#
loop_
_entity_poly.entity_id
_entity_poly.type
_entity_poly.pdbx_seq_one_letter_code
_entity_poly.pdbx_strand_id
1 'polypeptide(L)'
;EGDTGAGALPDTILLNGGVFHAHALIERLVDTIGGWRGGPPRVLNNAEPDLAVARGAVAHALARSGVGAGVGGGSARSYFLVLEDEAGGRRGICVLPRGTEEGREVPLPARSFALRLGQAVSFHLASTASSHAYRAGELINLDDPGFIRLPPLVAALPAPAGGRGRE
;
A
#
# COMPACT_ATOMS: atom_id res chain seq x y z
N GLU A 1 -22.97 2.38 22.53
CA GLU A 1 -23.69 3.00 21.37
C GLU A 1 -22.60 3.46 20.42
N GLY A 2 -22.19 2.54 19.51
CA GLY A 2 -21.15 2.81 18.53
C GLY A 2 -21.75 3.64 17.40
N ASP A 3 -21.25 4.82 17.24
CA ASP A 3 -21.40 5.61 16.02
C ASP A 3 -20.82 4.78 14.83
N THR A 4 -21.69 4.04 14.16
CA THR A 4 -21.41 3.53 12.83
C THR A 4 -21.41 4.74 11.91
N GLY A 5 -20.26 5.40 11.81
CA GLY A 5 -20.07 6.51 10.89
C GLY A 5 -20.51 6.06 9.51
N ALA A 6 -21.71 6.49 9.11
CA ALA A 6 -22.19 6.34 7.75
C ALA A 6 -21.17 7.06 6.87
N GLY A 7 -20.28 6.30 6.25
CA GLY A 7 -19.27 6.84 5.35
C GLY A 7 -19.99 7.71 4.33
N ALA A 8 -19.47 8.93 4.09
CA ALA A 8 -20.05 9.85 3.14
C ALA A 8 -20.23 9.14 1.79
N LEU A 9 -21.49 9.02 1.35
CA LEU A 9 -21.80 8.39 0.06
C LEU A 9 -21.23 9.25 -1.07
N PRO A 10 -20.66 8.66 -2.13
CA PRO A 10 -20.07 9.41 -3.22
C PRO A 10 -21.13 10.24 -3.94
N ASP A 11 -20.87 11.50 -4.17
CA ASP A 11 -21.71 12.42 -4.95
C ASP A 11 -21.38 12.37 -6.44
N THR A 12 -20.21 11.84 -6.78
CA THR A 12 -19.67 11.79 -8.13
C THR A 12 -19.00 10.43 -8.35
N ILE A 13 -19.22 9.80 -9.51
CA ILE A 13 -18.62 8.53 -9.90
C ILE A 13 -17.95 8.63 -11.26
N LEU A 14 -16.83 7.95 -11.43
CA LEU A 14 -16.13 7.75 -12.70
C LEU A 14 -16.11 6.26 -13.03
N LEU A 15 -16.65 5.89 -14.17
CA LEU A 15 -16.78 4.49 -14.61
C LEU A 15 -15.61 4.13 -15.52
N ASN A 16 -14.85 3.10 -15.17
CA ASN A 16 -13.70 2.60 -15.92
C ASN A 16 -13.80 1.10 -16.18
N GLY A 17 -13.24 0.67 -17.33
CA GLY A 17 -13.15 -0.71 -17.73
C GLY A 17 -14.32 -1.19 -18.56
N GLY A 18 -14.11 -2.28 -19.32
CA GLY A 18 -15.03 -2.80 -20.32
C GLY A 18 -16.39 -3.27 -19.81
N VAL A 19 -16.52 -3.56 -18.52
CA VAL A 19 -17.80 -3.88 -17.87
C VAL A 19 -18.84 -2.78 -18.07
N PHE A 20 -18.41 -1.52 -18.09
CA PHE A 20 -19.29 -0.36 -18.23
C PHE A 20 -19.63 0.02 -19.68
N HIS A 21 -19.31 -0.83 -20.65
CA HIS A 21 -19.97 -0.77 -21.97
C HIS A 21 -21.43 -1.25 -21.92
N ALA A 22 -21.79 -2.05 -20.91
CA ALA A 22 -23.15 -2.49 -20.68
C ALA A 22 -23.96 -1.41 -19.97
N HIS A 23 -24.83 -0.72 -20.71
CA HIS A 23 -25.64 0.41 -20.21
C HIS A 23 -26.50 0.01 -19.00
N ALA A 24 -27.05 -1.21 -19.02
CA ALA A 24 -27.86 -1.74 -17.92
C ALA A 24 -27.09 -1.83 -16.59
N LEU A 25 -25.76 -2.06 -16.63
CA LEU A 25 -24.94 -2.08 -15.43
C LEU A 25 -24.69 -0.65 -14.89
N ILE A 26 -24.54 0.31 -15.79
CA ILE A 26 -24.41 1.73 -15.42
C ILE A 26 -25.70 2.20 -14.74
N GLU A 27 -26.84 1.96 -15.36
CA GLU A 27 -28.16 2.33 -14.81
C GLU A 27 -28.36 1.69 -13.44
N ARG A 28 -28.13 0.38 -13.32
CA ARG A 28 -28.26 -0.33 -12.05
C ARG A 28 -27.38 0.25 -10.94
N LEU A 29 -26.13 0.62 -11.25
CA LEU A 29 -25.20 1.22 -10.30
C LEU A 29 -25.69 2.61 -9.87
N VAL A 30 -26.07 3.46 -10.83
CA VAL A 30 -26.57 4.81 -10.58
C VAL A 30 -27.82 4.78 -9.72
N ASP A 31 -28.78 3.91 -10.02
CA ASP A 31 -30.02 3.74 -9.26
C ASP A 31 -29.74 3.25 -7.84
N THR A 32 -28.82 2.30 -7.69
CA THR A 32 -28.45 1.77 -6.36
C THR A 32 -27.84 2.85 -5.48
N ILE A 33 -26.84 3.58 -5.99
CA ILE A 33 -26.20 4.68 -5.25
C ILE A 33 -27.22 5.82 -5.01
N GLY A 34 -28.05 6.11 -6.00
CA GLY A 34 -29.10 7.11 -5.91
C GLY A 34 -30.11 6.79 -4.81
N GLY A 35 -30.50 5.52 -4.69
CA GLY A 35 -31.39 5.04 -3.63
C GLY A 35 -30.79 5.25 -2.23
N TRP A 36 -29.49 5.03 -2.06
CA TRP A 36 -28.81 5.26 -0.78
C TRP A 36 -28.67 6.75 -0.42
N ARG A 37 -28.48 7.60 -1.44
CA ARG A 37 -28.23 9.05 -1.27
C ARG A 37 -29.50 9.88 -1.23
N GLY A 38 -30.62 9.36 -1.71
CA GLY A 38 -31.82 10.14 -1.97
C GLY A 38 -31.78 10.96 -3.27
N GLY A 39 -30.86 10.64 -4.19
CA GLY A 39 -30.74 11.26 -5.50
C GLY A 39 -29.55 10.73 -6.30
N PRO A 40 -29.58 10.79 -7.65
CA PRO A 40 -28.57 10.19 -8.49
C PRO A 40 -27.19 10.84 -8.28
N PRO A 41 -26.08 10.07 -8.30
CA PRO A 41 -24.74 10.62 -8.32
C PRO A 41 -24.45 11.26 -9.68
N ARG A 42 -23.53 12.22 -9.71
CA ARG A 42 -22.99 12.75 -10.96
C ARG A 42 -22.07 11.71 -11.60
N VAL A 43 -22.38 11.28 -12.81
CA VAL A 43 -21.49 10.41 -13.60
C VAL A 43 -20.55 11.27 -14.42
N LEU A 44 -19.23 11.10 -14.23
CA LEU A 44 -18.21 11.78 -15.02
C LEU A 44 -18.09 11.11 -16.39
N ASN A 45 -17.87 11.93 -17.41
CA ASN A 45 -17.63 11.41 -18.75
C ASN A 45 -16.25 10.76 -18.84
N ASN A 46 -16.23 9.53 -19.34
CA ASN A 46 -15.01 8.82 -19.72
C ASN A 46 -15.20 8.29 -21.15
N ALA A 47 -14.61 8.98 -22.12
CA ALA A 47 -14.79 8.67 -23.53
C ALA A 47 -14.18 7.30 -23.92
N GLU A 48 -13.17 6.83 -23.19
CA GLU A 48 -12.43 5.60 -23.51
C GLU A 48 -12.09 4.81 -22.23
N PRO A 49 -13.10 4.16 -21.62
CA PRO A 49 -12.92 3.45 -20.35
C PRO A 49 -11.90 2.31 -20.42
N ASP A 50 -11.69 1.70 -21.59
CA ASP A 50 -10.71 0.61 -21.79
C ASP A 50 -9.27 1.10 -21.74
N LEU A 51 -9.02 2.35 -22.10
CA LEU A 51 -7.69 2.98 -22.10
C LEU A 51 -7.34 3.67 -20.77
N ALA A 52 -8.26 3.74 -19.84
CA ALA A 52 -8.08 4.49 -18.60
C ALA A 52 -6.84 4.02 -17.80
N VAL A 53 -6.63 2.70 -17.71
CA VAL A 53 -5.48 2.11 -17.00
C VAL A 53 -4.18 2.45 -17.71
N ALA A 54 -4.12 2.30 -19.04
CA ALA A 54 -2.92 2.61 -19.82
C ALA A 54 -2.55 4.10 -19.74
N ARG A 55 -3.54 4.97 -19.87
CA ARG A 55 -3.35 6.43 -19.71
C ARG A 55 -2.92 6.79 -18.30
N GLY A 56 -3.51 6.15 -17.29
CA GLY A 56 -3.12 6.31 -15.89
C GLY A 56 -1.68 5.89 -15.63
N ALA A 57 -1.23 4.78 -16.20
CA ALA A 57 0.16 4.33 -16.10
C ALA A 57 1.15 5.33 -16.70
N VAL A 58 0.82 5.90 -17.88
CA VAL A 58 1.65 6.95 -18.51
C VAL A 58 1.67 8.20 -17.65
N ALA A 59 0.51 8.67 -17.19
CA ALA A 59 0.42 9.86 -16.33
C ALA A 59 1.22 9.67 -15.03
N HIS A 60 1.13 8.50 -14.40
CA HIS A 60 1.90 8.16 -13.21
C HIS A 60 3.41 8.18 -13.48
N ALA A 61 3.87 7.58 -14.58
CA ALA A 61 5.28 7.58 -14.95
C ALA A 61 5.81 9.00 -15.20
N LEU A 62 5.04 9.85 -15.87
CA LEU A 62 5.37 11.25 -16.09
C LEU A 62 5.43 12.04 -14.77
N ALA A 63 4.46 11.84 -13.89
CA ALA A 63 4.44 12.49 -12.57
C ALA A 63 5.66 12.10 -11.73
N ARG A 64 6.10 10.83 -11.76
CA ARG A 64 7.34 10.37 -11.12
C ARG A 64 8.61 11.00 -11.72
N SER A 65 8.53 11.40 -12.99
CA SER A 65 9.63 12.14 -13.66
C SER A 65 9.54 13.65 -13.45
N GLY A 66 8.63 14.12 -12.60
CA GLY A 66 8.42 15.54 -12.33
C GLY A 66 7.58 16.26 -13.37
N VAL A 67 6.93 15.54 -14.28
CA VAL A 67 6.07 16.10 -15.34
C VAL A 67 4.59 15.86 -15.00
N GLY A 68 3.85 16.91 -14.73
CA GLY A 68 2.43 16.83 -14.41
C GLY A 68 2.11 16.69 -12.91
N ALA A 69 0.82 16.50 -12.61
CA ALA A 69 0.34 16.34 -11.24
C ALA A 69 0.52 14.89 -10.77
N GLY A 70 1.22 14.69 -9.66
CA GLY A 70 1.29 13.42 -8.97
C GLY A 70 0.03 13.16 -8.12
N VAL A 71 -0.30 11.89 -7.92
CA VAL A 71 -1.29 11.52 -6.90
C VAL A 71 -0.58 11.65 -5.55
N GLY A 72 -0.90 12.71 -4.81
CA GLY A 72 -0.45 12.88 -3.43
C GLY A 72 -1.20 11.92 -2.53
N GLY A 73 -0.48 10.99 -1.93
CA GLY A 73 -1.03 10.05 -0.99
C GLY A 73 0.09 9.14 -0.52
N GLY A 74 0.39 9.17 0.76
CA GLY A 74 1.37 8.26 1.33
C GLY A 74 0.82 6.85 1.50
N SER A 75 1.65 5.95 1.99
CA SER A 75 1.26 4.59 2.31
C SER A 75 0.00 4.55 3.20
N ALA A 76 -1.02 3.82 2.78
CA ALA A 76 -2.26 3.67 3.56
C ALA A 76 -2.06 2.86 4.85
N ARG A 77 -0.95 2.12 4.98
CA ARG A 77 -0.63 1.22 6.09
C ARG A 77 0.79 1.47 6.58
N SER A 78 1.02 1.15 7.85
CA SER A 78 2.38 0.99 8.35
C SER A 78 2.85 -0.44 8.13
N TYR A 79 4.13 -0.63 7.78
CA TYR A 79 4.73 -1.93 7.54
C TYR A 79 5.88 -2.18 8.49
N PHE A 80 6.03 -3.44 8.91
CA PHE A 80 6.98 -3.88 9.92
C PHE A 80 7.76 -5.08 9.43
N LEU A 81 9.07 -5.07 9.63
CA LEU A 81 9.89 -6.26 9.52
C LEU A 81 9.71 -7.09 10.78
N VAL A 82 9.24 -8.32 10.63
CA VAL A 82 9.00 -9.23 11.74
C VAL A 82 10.34 -9.79 12.23
N LEU A 83 10.57 -9.69 13.52
CA LEU A 83 11.68 -10.31 14.21
C LEU A 83 11.11 -11.41 15.10
N GLU A 84 11.63 -12.62 14.97
CA GLU A 84 11.35 -13.70 15.88
C GLU A 84 12.39 -13.66 17.00
N ASP A 85 11.93 -13.56 18.24
CA ASP A 85 12.82 -13.68 19.38
C ASP A 85 12.88 -15.13 19.88
N GLU A 86 13.95 -15.45 20.62
CA GLU A 86 14.18 -16.81 21.14
C GLU A 86 13.09 -17.25 22.14
N ALA A 87 12.32 -16.32 22.68
CA ALA A 87 11.22 -16.58 23.61
C ALA A 87 9.86 -16.79 22.91
N GLY A 88 9.83 -16.79 21.54
CA GLY A 88 8.62 -16.98 20.75
C GLY A 88 7.71 -15.76 20.68
N GLY A 89 8.14 -14.62 21.21
CA GLY A 89 7.47 -13.33 21.06
C GLY A 89 7.62 -12.79 19.63
N ARG A 90 6.56 -12.18 19.12
CA ARG A 90 6.58 -11.54 17.81
C ARG A 90 6.80 -10.05 17.95
N ARG A 91 7.98 -9.58 17.58
CA ARG A 91 8.28 -8.17 17.51
C ARG A 91 8.40 -7.71 16.07
N GLY A 92 8.16 -6.44 15.83
CA GLY A 92 8.35 -5.84 14.52
C GLY A 92 9.07 -4.52 14.61
N ILE A 93 9.92 -4.27 13.63
CA ILE A 93 10.54 -2.95 13.42
C ILE A 93 9.74 -2.24 12.33
N CYS A 94 9.24 -1.03 12.62
CA CYS A 94 8.57 -0.22 11.60
C CYS A 94 9.58 0.17 10.52
N VAL A 95 9.37 -0.34 9.31
CA VAL A 95 10.22 -0.04 8.13
C VAL A 95 9.59 1.00 7.22
N LEU A 96 8.25 1.12 7.23
CA LEU A 96 7.52 2.11 6.45
C LEU A 96 6.33 2.62 7.27
N PRO A 97 6.40 3.83 7.83
CA PRO A 97 5.26 4.45 8.49
C PRO A 97 4.12 4.76 7.52
N ARG A 98 2.89 4.71 8.02
CA ARG A 98 1.72 5.20 7.28
C ARG A 98 1.92 6.67 6.87
N GLY A 99 1.46 7.04 5.69
CA GLY A 99 1.62 8.39 5.15
C GLY A 99 2.97 8.66 4.47
N THR A 100 3.89 7.68 4.45
CA THR A 100 5.15 7.83 3.70
C THR A 100 4.85 7.92 2.20
N GLU A 101 5.30 8.99 1.57
CA GLU A 101 5.10 9.25 0.15
C GLU A 101 5.83 8.23 -0.74
N GLU A 102 5.29 7.94 -1.91
CA GLU A 102 5.90 7.04 -2.89
C GLU A 102 7.27 7.58 -3.36
N GLY A 103 8.23 6.67 -3.50
CA GLY A 103 9.59 7.00 -3.94
C GLY A 103 10.49 7.57 -2.84
N ARG A 104 9.98 7.77 -1.63
CA ARG A 104 10.78 8.24 -0.50
C ARG A 104 11.50 7.09 0.18
N GLU A 105 12.80 7.21 0.32
CA GLU A 105 13.60 6.31 1.15
C GLU A 105 13.40 6.63 2.64
N VAL A 106 13.19 5.56 3.43
CA VAL A 106 13.02 5.66 4.89
C VAL A 106 14.25 5.06 5.56
N PRO A 107 15.21 5.87 6.00
CA PRO A 107 16.41 5.37 6.66
C PRO A 107 16.09 4.81 8.06
N LEU A 108 16.82 3.77 8.46
CA LEU A 108 16.75 3.16 9.79
C LEU A 108 18.09 3.33 10.52
N PRO A 109 18.50 4.55 10.89
CA PRO A 109 19.86 4.87 11.30
C PRO A 109 20.29 4.17 12.60
N ALA A 110 19.35 3.79 13.46
CA ALA A 110 19.64 3.10 14.72
C ALA A 110 19.61 1.57 14.61
N ARG A 111 19.55 1.02 13.40
CA ARG A 111 19.41 -0.43 13.16
C ARG A 111 20.40 -0.91 12.12
N SER A 112 21.07 -2.00 12.44
CA SER A 112 21.87 -2.76 11.48
C SER A 112 21.43 -4.20 11.47
N PHE A 113 21.44 -4.80 10.27
CA PHE A 113 21.04 -6.19 10.06
C PHE A 113 22.19 -6.92 9.38
N ALA A 114 22.52 -8.11 9.90
CA ALA A 114 23.47 -8.99 9.26
C ALA A 114 22.71 -9.84 8.23
N LEU A 115 23.15 -9.80 6.97
CA LEU A 115 22.60 -10.60 5.89
C LEU A 115 23.69 -11.51 5.30
N ARG A 116 23.31 -12.73 4.94
CA ARG A 116 24.19 -13.64 4.20
C ARG A 116 24.12 -13.30 2.71
N LEU A 117 25.26 -12.88 2.16
CA LEU A 117 25.36 -12.56 0.74
C LEU A 117 25.40 -13.86 -0.10
N GLY A 118 24.89 -13.79 -1.33
CA GLY A 118 24.86 -14.92 -2.25
C GLY A 118 23.80 -15.99 -1.95
N GLN A 119 22.95 -15.78 -0.95
CA GLN A 119 21.84 -16.66 -0.59
C GLN A 119 20.53 -15.89 -0.59
N ALA A 120 19.43 -16.60 -0.90
CA ALA A 120 18.10 -16.03 -0.76
C ALA A 120 17.76 -15.82 0.73
N VAL A 121 17.35 -14.61 1.06
CA VAL A 121 16.90 -14.24 2.42
C VAL A 121 15.41 -13.93 2.34
N SER A 122 14.65 -14.51 3.27
CA SER A 122 13.21 -14.29 3.39
C SER A 122 12.94 -13.23 4.45
N PHE A 123 12.29 -12.14 4.06
CA PHE A 123 11.87 -11.06 4.96
C PHE A 123 10.39 -11.22 5.27
N HIS A 124 10.08 -11.55 6.52
CA HIS A 124 8.70 -11.64 6.99
C HIS A 124 8.20 -10.24 7.33
N LEU A 125 7.06 -9.89 6.78
CA LEU A 125 6.46 -8.57 6.96
C LEU A 125 5.10 -8.68 7.64
N ALA A 126 4.75 -7.65 8.40
CA ALA A 126 3.42 -7.41 8.92
C ALA A 126 2.98 -5.99 8.57
N SER A 127 1.68 -5.74 8.55
CA SER A 127 1.13 -4.40 8.31
C SER A 127 -0.07 -4.13 9.18
N THR A 128 -0.29 -2.84 9.49
CA THR A 128 -1.50 -2.37 10.15
C THR A 128 -2.07 -1.12 9.47
N ALA A 129 -3.39 -0.99 9.47
CA ALA A 129 -4.10 0.23 9.04
C ALA A 129 -4.40 1.17 10.22
N SER A 130 -3.93 0.85 11.44
CA SER A 130 -4.11 1.68 12.62
C SER A 130 -3.72 3.14 12.34
N SER A 131 -4.46 4.07 12.95
CA SER A 131 -4.16 5.50 12.93
C SER A 131 -2.98 5.90 13.83
N HIS A 132 -2.44 4.93 14.61
CA HIS A 132 -1.27 5.17 15.44
C HIS A 132 -0.07 5.62 14.59
N ALA A 133 0.62 6.67 15.04
CA ALA A 133 1.77 7.24 14.35
C ALA A 133 3.05 6.50 14.73
N TYR A 134 3.33 5.39 14.05
CA TYR A 134 4.60 4.66 14.22
C TYR A 134 5.76 5.43 13.59
N ARG A 135 6.94 5.30 14.20
CA ARG A 135 8.18 5.91 13.68
C ARG A 135 9.05 4.86 13.00
N ALA A 136 9.77 5.27 11.96
CA ALA A 136 10.77 4.41 11.33
C ALA A 136 11.81 3.93 12.34
N GLY A 137 12.09 2.62 12.36
CA GLY A 137 13.00 1.98 13.30
C GLY A 137 12.40 1.68 14.69
N GLU A 138 11.15 2.06 14.95
CA GLU A 138 10.46 1.74 16.21
C GLU A 138 10.21 0.24 16.32
N LEU A 139 10.57 -0.31 17.49
CA LEU A 139 10.35 -1.72 17.82
C LEU A 139 9.05 -1.85 18.61
N ILE A 140 8.15 -2.67 18.11
CA ILE A 140 6.83 -2.88 18.70
C ILE A 140 6.51 -4.37 18.87
N ASN A 141 5.52 -4.68 19.70
CA ASN A 141 4.93 -6.00 19.78
C ASN A 141 3.86 -6.15 18.67
N LEU A 142 3.85 -7.30 17.98
CA LEU A 142 2.92 -7.62 16.89
C LEU A 142 1.82 -8.62 17.30
N ASP A 143 1.61 -8.87 18.58
CA ASP A 143 0.61 -9.83 19.07
C ASP A 143 -0.82 -9.29 18.99
N ASP A 144 -0.99 -7.98 18.78
CA ASP A 144 -2.30 -7.36 18.57
C ASP A 144 -2.94 -7.86 17.25
N PRO A 145 -4.24 -8.24 17.27
CA PRO A 145 -4.95 -8.74 16.09
C PRO A 145 -5.09 -7.70 14.95
N GLY A 146 -4.82 -6.43 15.20
CA GLY A 146 -4.76 -5.38 14.17
C GLY A 146 -3.57 -5.50 13.21
N PHE A 147 -2.61 -6.38 13.50
CA PHE A 147 -1.48 -6.66 12.60
C PHE A 147 -1.75 -7.85 11.70
N ILE A 148 -1.65 -7.62 10.40
CA ILE A 148 -1.84 -8.64 9.37
C ILE A 148 -0.47 -9.09 8.86
N ARG A 149 -0.18 -10.40 8.92
CA ARG A 149 1.01 -10.97 8.28
C ARG A 149 0.87 -10.90 6.76
N LEU A 150 1.95 -10.54 6.10
CA LEU A 150 2.05 -10.51 4.65
C LEU A 150 2.85 -11.72 4.14
N PRO A 151 2.68 -12.08 2.86
CA PRO A 151 3.59 -13.02 2.22
C PRO A 151 5.04 -12.54 2.35
N PRO A 152 6.00 -13.43 2.61
CA PRO A 152 7.39 -13.04 2.76
C PRO A 152 7.96 -12.49 1.45
N LEU A 153 8.79 -11.46 1.55
CA LEU A 153 9.62 -11.01 0.44
C LEU A 153 10.90 -11.83 0.42
N VAL A 154 11.23 -12.42 -0.71
CA VAL A 154 12.47 -13.16 -0.89
C VAL A 154 13.40 -12.33 -1.78
N ALA A 155 14.60 -12.03 -1.28
CA ALA A 155 15.63 -11.32 -2.02
C ALA A 155 16.98 -11.99 -1.85
N ALA A 156 17.79 -11.99 -2.92
CA ALA A 156 19.17 -12.42 -2.88
C ALA A 156 20.08 -11.23 -3.20
N LEU A 157 20.93 -10.86 -2.26
CA LEU A 157 21.98 -9.87 -2.51
C LEU A 157 23.19 -10.58 -3.11
N PRO A 158 23.71 -10.11 -4.25
CA PRO A 158 24.87 -10.71 -4.87
C PRO A 158 26.08 -10.58 -3.95
N ALA A 159 26.88 -11.65 -3.87
CA ALA A 159 28.19 -11.55 -3.22
C ALA A 159 29.09 -10.65 -4.04
N PRO A 160 29.93 -9.80 -3.43
CA PRO A 160 30.88 -8.98 -4.16
C PRO A 160 31.82 -9.89 -4.96
N ALA A 161 31.98 -9.60 -6.23
CA ALA A 161 32.93 -10.33 -7.08
C ALA A 161 34.36 -10.12 -6.51
N GLY A 162 34.95 -11.16 -5.92
CA GLY A 162 36.38 -11.18 -5.55
C GLY A 162 36.73 -11.13 -4.06
N GLY A 163 35.80 -11.38 -3.14
CA GLY A 163 36.12 -11.55 -1.72
C GLY A 163 36.53 -13.00 -1.41
N ARG A 164 37.83 -13.37 -1.52
CA ARG A 164 38.37 -14.54 -0.80
C ARG A 164 38.18 -14.29 0.69
N GLY A 165 37.43 -15.17 1.35
CA GLY A 165 37.29 -15.17 2.77
C GLY A 165 38.68 -15.10 3.45
N ARG A 166 38.83 -14.19 4.37
CA ARG A 166 39.85 -14.31 5.43
C ARG A 166 39.12 -14.99 6.58
N GLU A 167 39.67 -16.16 6.92
CA GLU A 167 39.42 -16.89 8.16
C GLU A 167 39.64 -16.02 9.39
#